data_bbc179d8de057483ad2e00f21eba5d7c
#
_entry.id   bbc179d8de057483ad2e00f21eba5d7c
#
_cell.length_a   1.000
_cell.length_b   1.000
_cell.length_c   1.000
_cell.angle_alpha   90.00
_cell.angle_beta   90.00
_cell.angle_gamma   90.00
#
_symmetry.space_group_name_H-M   'P 1'
#
loop_
_entity.id
_entity.type
_entity.pdbx_description
1 polymer ?
#
loop_
_entity_poly.entity_id
_entity_poly.type
_entity_poly.pdbx_seq_one_letter_code
_entity_poly.pdbx_strand_id
1 'polypeptide(L)'
;MAKLKIKQMEGIIEAILFTMGDSVEVGKIARALEQDEATTRKVIHKLMDKYVAEDRGIRIIELDGAYQMCTKTEMYEYLSLIHI
;
A
#
# COMPACT_ATOMS: atom_id res chain seq x y z
N MET A 1 -19.30 -13.11 6.75
CA MET A 1 -18.54 -11.96 7.17
C MET A 1 -19.11 -10.67 6.62
N ALA A 2 -19.01 -9.59 7.40
CA ALA A 2 -19.57 -8.32 6.95
C ALA A 2 -18.79 -7.79 5.74
N LYS A 3 -19.52 -7.11 4.85
CA LYS A 3 -18.94 -6.52 3.67
C LYS A 3 -18.11 -5.29 4.06
N LEU A 4 -16.85 -5.24 3.64
CA LEU A 4 -15.97 -4.13 3.96
C LEU A 4 -16.25 -2.94 3.06
N LYS A 5 -16.17 -1.75 3.64
CA LYS A 5 -16.22 -0.51 2.88
C LYS A 5 -14.84 -0.23 2.30
N ILE A 6 -14.80 0.59 1.25
CA ILE A 6 -13.53 0.90 0.58
C ILE A 6 -12.50 1.48 1.55
N LYS A 7 -12.92 2.41 2.41
CA LYS A 7 -11.99 3.01 3.37
C LYS A 7 -11.44 1.98 4.36
N GLN A 8 -12.26 1.00 4.73
CA GLN A 8 -11.81 -0.08 5.61
C GLN A 8 -10.79 -0.95 4.88
N MET A 9 -11.03 -1.23 3.61
CA MET A 9 -10.09 -2.00 2.80
C MET A 9 -8.77 -1.27 2.66
N GLU A 10 -8.81 0.04 2.44
CA GLU A 10 -7.59 0.84 2.35
C GLU A 10 -6.78 0.76 3.63
N GLY A 11 -7.44 0.85 4.77
CA GLY A 11 -6.75 0.72 6.05
C GLY A 11 -6.11 -0.64 6.25
N ILE A 12 -6.81 -1.70 5.85
CA ILE A 12 -6.28 -3.06 5.95
C ILE A 12 -5.08 -3.23 5.04
N ILE A 13 -5.16 -2.73 3.80
CA ILE A 13 -4.05 -2.79 2.86
C ILE A 13 -2.85 -2.06 3.42
N GLU A 14 -3.07 -0.87 3.95
CA GLU A 14 -2.00 -0.08 4.56
C GLU A 14 -1.33 -0.86 5.69
N ALA A 15 -2.12 -1.46 6.56
CA ALA A 15 -1.59 -2.23 7.69
C ALA A 15 -0.79 -3.44 7.21
N ILE A 16 -1.28 -4.12 6.17
CA ILE A 16 -0.58 -5.28 5.62
C ILE A 16 0.77 -4.86 5.06
N LEU A 17 0.79 -3.83 4.22
CA LEU A 17 2.01 -3.41 3.56
C LEU A 17 3.01 -2.82 4.54
N PHE A 18 2.53 -2.09 5.54
CA PHE A 18 3.39 -1.54 6.57
C PHE A 18 4.05 -2.65 7.39
N THR A 19 3.24 -3.63 7.81
CA THR A 19 3.72 -4.71 8.67
C THR A 19 4.69 -5.64 7.95
N MET A 20 4.39 -5.94 6.68
CA MET A 20 5.23 -6.87 5.93
C MET A 20 6.58 -6.27 5.56
N GLY A 21 6.63 -4.99 5.26
CA GLY A 21 7.88 -4.32 4.92
C GLY A 21 8.48 -4.71 3.57
N ASP A 22 8.03 -5.79 3.00
CA ASP A 22 8.49 -6.30 1.72
C ASP A 22 7.31 -6.36 0.76
N SER A 23 7.53 -6.74 -0.49
CA SER A 23 6.43 -6.81 -1.45
C SER A 23 5.46 -7.93 -1.09
N VAL A 24 4.18 -7.69 -1.33
CA VAL A 24 3.11 -8.65 -1.03
C VAL A 24 2.31 -8.86 -2.30
N GLU A 25 2.15 -10.11 -2.70
CA GLU A 25 1.39 -10.45 -3.89
C GLU A 25 -0.08 -10.08 -3.73
N VAL A 26 -0.67 -9.58 -4.82
CA VAL A 26 -2.06 -9.14 -4.80
C VAL A 26 -3.01 -10.25 -4.34
N GLY A 27 -2.70 -11.51 -4.67
CA GLY A 27 -3.52 -12.63 -4.26
C GLY A 27 -3.62 -12.78 -2.74
N LYS A 28 -2.52 -12.51 -2.04
CA LYS A 28 -2.53 -12.56 -0.58
C LYS A 28 -3.35 -11.43 0.01
N ILE A 29 -3.23 -10.25 -0.57
CA ILE A 29 -4.01 -9.10 -0.12
C ILE A 29 -5.49 -9.35 -0.37
N ALA A 30 -5.83 -9.85 -1.56
CA ALA A 30 -7.21 -10.15 -1.92
C ALA A 30 -7.82 -11.16 -0.95
N ARG A 31 -7.04 -12.17 -0.58
CA ARG A 31 -7.51 -13.18 0.37
C ARG A 31 -7.81 -12.56 1.73
N ALA A 32 -6.94 -11.68 2.20
CA ALA A 32 -7.15 -10.99 3.48
C ALA A 32 -8.40 -10.12 3.46
N LEU A 33 -8.71 -9.52 2.31
CA LEU A 33 -9.89 -8.67 2.14
C LEU A 33 -11.15 -9.48 1.80
N GLU A 34 -10.99 -10.76 1.48
CA GLU A 34 -12.07 -11.59 0.99
C GLU A 34 -12.72 -10.98 -0.25
N GLN A 35 -11.87 -10.48 -1.14
CA GLN A 35 -12.27 -9.88 -2.40
C GLN A 35 -11.53 -10.56 -3.55
N ASP A 36 -12.04 -10.37 -4.77
CA ASP A 36 -11.33 -10.83 -5.94
C ASP A 36 -10.12 -9.93 -6.22
N GLU A 37 -9.20 -10.42 -7.03
CA GLU A 37 -7.97 -9.66 -7.30
C GLU A 37 -8.23 -8.37 -8.07
N ALA A 38 -9.20 -8.39 -8.99
CA ALA A 38 -9.51 -7.19 -9.77
C ALA A 38 -10.00 -6.06 -8.87
N THR A 39 -10.90 -6.35 -7.93
CA THR A 39 -11.39 -5.37 -6.98
C THR A 39 -10.25 -4.89 -6.08
N THR A 40 -9.43 -5.82 -5.62
CA THR A 40 -8.30 -5.49 -4.75
C THR A 40 -7.33 -4.53 -5.45
N ARG A 41 -7.00 -4.79 -6.72
CA ARG A 41 -6.12 -3.90 -7.48
C ARG A 41 -6.71 -2.50 -7.59
N LYS A 42 -8.01 -2.40 -7.84
CA LYS A 42 -8.66 -1.09 -7.94
C LYS A 42 -8.53 -0.31 -6.65
N VAL A 43 -8.75 -0.98 -5.52
CA VAL A 43 -8.64 -0.31 -4.21
C VAL A 43 -7.21 0.12 -3.94
N ILE A 44 -6.24 -0.75 -4.26
CA ILE A 44 -4.82 -0.42 -4.07
C ILE A 44 -4.43 0.76 -4.94
N HIS A 45 -4.84 0.78 -6.21
CA HIS A 45 -4.48 1.87 -7.11
C HIS A 45 -5.10 3.19 -6.64
N LYS A 46 -6.30 3.14 -6.09
CA LYS A 46 -6.92 4.34 -5.52
C LYS A 46 -6.12 4.83 -4.32
N LEU A 47 -5.65 3.93 -3.49
CA LEU A 47 -4.81 4.28 -2.34
C LEU A 47 -3.46 4.85 -2.81
N MET A 48 -2.87 4.27 -3.84
CA MET A 48 -1.64 4.77 -4.43
C MET A 48 -1.80 6.22 -4.90
N ASP A 49 -2.93 6.51 -5.55
CA ASP A 49 -3.21 7.87 -6.03
C ASP A 49 -3.31 8.85 -4.86
N LYS A 50 -3.87 8.43 -3.75
CA LYS A 50 -3.96 9.28 -2.57
C LYS A 50 -2.58 9.65 -2.03
N TYR A 51 -1.67 8.70 -1.99
CA TYR A 51 -0.31 8.98 -1.52
C TYR A 51 0.44 9.91 -2.47
N VAL A 52 0.17 9.81 -3.77
CA VAL A 52 0.78 10.71 -4.73
C VAL A 52 0.25 12.13 -4.56
N ALA A 53 -1.05 12.27 -4.32
CA ALA A 53 -1.70 13.57 -4.24
C ALA A 53 -1.45 14.30 -2.93
N GLU A 54 -1.11 13.58 -1.87
CA GLU A 54 -0.90 14.18 -0.55
C GLU A 54 0.59 14.35 -0.28
N ASP A 55 0.91 15.29 0.63
CA ASP A 55 2.29 15.51 1.04
C ASP A 55 2.69 14.46 2.07
N ARG A 56 2.67 13.20 1.64
CA ARG A 56 3.04 12.07 2.48
C ARG A 56 4.47 11.65 2.20
N GLY A 57 5.11 11.09 3.21
CA GLY A 57 6.49 10.61 3.04
C GLY A 57 6.61 9.22 2.46
N ILE A 58 5.48 8.51 2.33
CA ILE A 58 5.49 7.14 1.83
C ILE A 58 4.68 7.03 0.54
N ARG A 59 4.91 5.94 -0.17
CA ARG A 59 4.14 5.60 -1.37
C ARG A 59 4.05 4.08 -1.46
N ILE A 60 3.16 3.61 -2.33
CA ILE A 60 3.04 2.20 -2.63
C ILE A 60 3.51 2.01 -4.06
N ILE A 61 4.41 1.06 -4.29
CA ILE A 61 4.88 0.73 -5.63
C ILE A 61 4.36 -0.65 -6.02
N GLU A 62 4.22 -0.84 -7.32
CA GLU A 62 3.78 -2.12 -7.88
C GLU A 62 4.98 -2.81 -8.51
N LEU A 63 5.18 -4.09 -8.14
CA LEU A 63 6.29 -4.89 -8.63
C LEU A 63 5.72 -6.19 -9.17
N ASP A 64 5.34 -6.16 -10.45
CA ASP A 64 4.90 -7.37 -11.16
C ASP A 64 3.86 -8.18 -10.39
N GLY A 65 2.72 -7.56 -10.13
CA GLY A 65 1.60 -8.23 -9.45
C GLY A 65 1.71 -8.24 -7.94
N ALA A 66 2.73 -7.61 -7.40
CA ALA A 66 2.90 -7.44 -5.96
C ALA A 66 3.01 -5.97 -5.63
N TYR A 67 2.78 -5.62 -4.38
CA TYR A 67 2.79 -4.23 -3.94
C TYR A 67 3.66 -4.09 -2.71
N GLN A 68 4.32 -2.95 -2.61
CA GLN A 68 5.21 -2.69 -1.48
C GLN A 68 5.12 -1.22 -1.09
N MET A 69 5.09 -0.99 0.22
CA MET A 69 5.13 0.37 0.76
C MET A 69 6.58 0.79 0.94
N CYS A 70 6.90 1.99 0.50
CA CYS A 70 8.27 2.51 0.63
C CYS A 70 8.23 4.01 0.82
N THR A 71 9.37 4.59 1.19
CA THR A 71 9.47 6.04 1.32
C THR A 71 9.59 6.66 -0.06
N LYS A 72 9.10 7.90 -0.18
CA LYS A 72 9.30 8.66 -1.42
C LYS A 72 10.76 9.07 -1.54
N THR A 73 11.29 9.05 -2.76
CA THR A 73 12.70 9.34 -2.99
C THR A 73 13.11 10.71 -2.49
N GLU A 74 12.22 11.69 -2.58
CA GLU A 74 12.54 13.04 -2.12
C GLU A 74 12.72 13.12 -0.60
N MET A 75 12.38 12.06 0.12
CA MET A 75 12.60 12.00 1.57
C MET A 75 14.01 11.58 1.94
N TYR A 76 14.77 11.03 0.98
CA TYR A 76 16.08 10.47 1.29
C TYR A 76 17.06 11.48 1.88
N GLU A 77 17.03 12.73 1.43
CA GLU A 77 17.93 13.75 1.97
C GLU A 77 17.66 14.00 3.44
N TYR A 78 16.40 13.90 3.86
CA TYR A 78 16.05 14.08 5.27
C TYR A 78 16.38 12.86 6.09
N LEU A 79 16.14 11.68 5.54
CA LEU A 79 16.44 10.42 6.23
C LEU A 79 17.92 10.27 6.48
N SER A 80 18.76 10.74 5.56
CA SER A 80 20.21 10.65 5.71
C SER A 80 20.72 11.50 6.85
N LEU A 81 19.97 12.56 7.22
CA LEU A 81 20.40 13.47 8.30
C LEU A 81 20.30 12.84 9.67
N ILE A 82 19.35 11.91 9.87
CA ILE A 82 19.27 11.25 11.17
C ILE A 82 20.05 9.95 11.17
N HIS A 83 20.69 9.69 10.10
CA HIS A 83 21.58 8.65 9.84
C HIS A 83 21.32 7.34 10.29
N ILE A 84 21.39 6.61 9.48
CA ILE A 84 21.17 5.28 9.69
C ILE A 84 22.31 4.48 9.18
#